data_503a5289c7cf72b3371fcc497f860d6b
#
_entry.id   503a5289c7cf72b3371fcc497f860d6b
#
_cell.length_a   1.000
_cell.length_b   1.000
_cell.length_c   1.000
_cell.angle_alpha   90.00
_cell.angle_beta   90.00
_cell.angle_gamma   90.00
#
_symmetry.space_group_name_H-M   'P 1'
#
loop_
_entity.id
_entity.type
_entity.pdbx_description
1 polymer ?
#
loop_
_entity_poly.entity_id
_entity_poly.type
_entity_poly.pdbx_seq_one_letter_code
_entity_poly.pdbx_strand_id
1 'polypeptide(L)'
;MKLMWFHLMPYTELPDDFREKHPSVWVDIHSSLFDPRRAHHMYNDFMDELEFAAECGFDAVCVNEHHSNGYGLMPSPNLIASGIGAPHQ
;
A
#
# COMPACT_ATOMS: atom_id res chain seq x y z
N MET A 1 2.57 11.40 -24.92
CA MET A 1 3.17 10.73 -23.76
C MET A 1 2.09 10.23 -22.84
N LYS A 2 2.26 9.05 -22.31
CA LYS A 2 1.34 8.48 -21.32
C LYS A 2 2.00 8.47 -19.96
N LEU A 3 1.22 8.79 -18.92
CA LEU A 3 1.68 8.83 -17.54
C LEU A 3 0.94 7.79 -16.72
N MET A 4 1.69 7.04 -15.92
CA MET A 4 1.13 6.05 -15.01
C MET A 4 1.50 6.40 -13.57
N TRP A 5 0.54 6.22 -12.67
CA TRP A 5 0.75 6.39 -11.24
C TRP A 5 1.00 5.00 -10.62
N PHE A 6 2.16 4.81 -10.03
CA PHE A 6 2.48 3.57 -9.31
C PHE A 6 2.31 3.78 -7.82
N HIS A 7 1.58 2.89 -7.17
CA HIS A 7 1.38 2.95 -5.73
C HIS A 7 1.98 1.72 -5.06
N LEU A 8 2.92 1.93 -4.16
CA LEU A 8 3.58 0.85 -3.44
C LEU A 8 2.72 0.31 -2.29
N MET A 9 1.80 1.12 -1.76
CA MET A 9 0.97 0.81 -0.59
C MET A 9 1.80 0.33 0.60
N PRO A 10 2.75 1.13 1.07
CA PRO A 10 3.60 0.73 2.20
C PRO A 10 2.89 0.89 3.52
N TYR A 11 3.23 0.05 4.49
CA TYR A 11 2.83 0.26 5.86
C TYR A 11 3.67 1.39 6.46
N THR A 12 3.04 2.51 6.80
CA THR A 12 3.74 3.76 7.14
C THR A 12 3.99 3.97 8.63
N GLU A 13 3.52 3.05 9.47
CA GLU A 13 3.56 3.21 10.94
C GLU A 13 4.70 2.44 11.60
N LEU A 14 5.79 2.18 10.87
CA LEU A 14 6.97 1.57 11.45
C LEU A 14 7.69 2.58 12.36
N PRO A 15 8.37 2.09 13.43
CA PRO A 15 9.10 3.00 14.32
C PRO A 15 10.19 3.79 13.60
N ASP A 16 10.46 5.01 14.05
CA ASP A 16 11.47 5.88 13.44
C ASP A 16 12.87 5.28 13.46
N ASP A 17 13.18 4.43 14.45
CA ASP A 17 14.47 3.77 14.60
C ASP A 17 14.52 2.39 13.91
N PHE A 18 13.57 2.12 13.03
CA PHE A 18 13.46 0.81 12.38
C PHE A 18 14.75 0.40 11.66
N ARG A 19 15.37 1.35 10.95
CA ARG A 19 16.61 1.07 10.20
C ARG A 19 17.76 0.63 11.10
N GLU A 20 17.79 1.11 12.32
CA GLU A 20 18.86 0.79 13.28
C GLU A 20 18.69 -0.61 13.86
N LYS A 21 17.43 -1.09 13.95
CA LYS A 21 17.10 -2.36 14.61
C LYS A 21 16.84 -3.51 13.64
N HIS A 22 16.54 -3.20 12.38
CA HIS A 22 16.14 -4.22 11.41
C HIS A 22 16.88 -4.00 10.09
N PRO A 23 17.33 -5.09 9.44
CA PRO A 23 18.12 -4.97 8.21
C PRO A 23 17.28 -4.58 6.99
N SER A 24 15.98 -4.89 6.98
CA SER A 24 15.15 -4.65 5.80
C SER A 24 13.67 -4.54 6.17
N VAL A 25 12.93 -3.71 5.42
CA VAL A 25 11.47 -3.65 5.54
C VAL A 25 10.80 -4.84 4.84
N TRP A 26 11.53 -5.57 4.02
CA TRP A 26 10.96 -6.64 3.19
C TRP A 26 11.12 -8.02 3.78
N VAL A 27 11.99 -8.22 4.76
CA VAL A 27 12.25 -9.52 5.35
C VAL A 27 12.36 -9.41 6.87
N ASP A 28 11.95 -10.47 7.56
CA ASP A 28 12.13 -10.65 9.02
C ASP A 28 11.51 -9.53 9.87
N ILE A 29 10.41 -8.93 9.40
CA ILE A 29 9.64 -7.99 10.21
C ILE A 29 8.77 -8.77 11.17
N HIS A 30 8.94 -8.52 12.48
CA HIS A 30 8.10 -9.15 13.47
C HIS A 30 6.66 -8.65 13.38
N SER A 31 5.70 -9.58 13.49
CA SER A 31 4.27 -9.24 13.35
C SER A 31 3.77 -8.23 14.38
N SER A 32 4.45 -8.09 15.54
CA SER A 32 4.07 -7.11 16.56
C SER A 32 4.21 -5.66 16.08
N LEU A 33 4.99 -5.42 15.02
CA LEU A 33 5.17 -4.09 14.46
C LEU A 33 4.01 -3.69 13.52
N PHE A 34 3.14 -4.63 13.19
CA PHE A 34 2.02 -4.40 12.28
C PHE A 34 0.73 -4.24 13.08
N ASP A 35 0.03 -3.11 12.88
CA ASP A 35 -1.26 -2.83 13.52
C ASP A 35 -2.36 -2.93 12.47
N PRO A 36 -3.24 -3.94 12.57
CA PRO A 36 -4.34 -4.12 11.59
C PRO A 36 -5.30 -2.94 11.51
N ARG A 37 -5.53 -2.24 12.60
CA ARG A 37 -6.43 -1.07 12.60
C ARG A 37 -5.85 0.07 11.79
N ARG A 38 -4.55 0.29 11.94
CA ARG A 38 -3.83 1.30 11.16
C ARG A 38 -3.80 0.93 9.69
N ALA A 39 -3.53 -0.35 9.40
CA ALA A 39 -3.53 -0.85 8.04
C ALA A 39 -4.89 -0.66 7.37
N HIS A 40 -6.00 -0.88 8.08
CA HIS A 40 -7.33 -0.67 7.54
C HIS A 40 -7.52 0.76 7.04
N HIS A 41 -7.09 1.74 7.84
CA HIS A 41 -7.16 3.15 7.42
C HIS A 41 -6.25 3.44 6.24
N MET A 42 -5.05 2.84 6.24
CA MET A 42 -4.12 3.00 5.12
C MET A 42 -4.68 2.47 3.81
N TYR A 43 -5.36 1.32 3.84
CA TYR A 43 -6.01 0.78 2.63
C TYR A 43 -7.01 1.78 2.05
N ASN A 44 -7.85 2.37 2.89
CA ASN A 44 -8.81 3.35 2.42
C ASN A 44 -8.13 4.60 1.88
N ASP A 45 -7.10 5.10 2.56
CA ASP A 45 -6.35 6.26 2.10
C ASP A 45 -5.67 5.99 0.75
N PHE A 46 -5.09 4.80 0.58
CA PHE A 46 -4.41 4.44 -0.65
C PHE A 46 -5.40 4.24 -1.81
N MET A 47 -6.57 3.68 -1.53
CA MET A 47 -7.63 3.58 -2.54
C MET A 47 -8.09 4.96 -2.99
N ASP A 48 -8.26 5.90 -2.05
CA ASP A 48 -8.60 7.28 -2.36
C ASP A 48 -7.53 7.94 -3.21
N GLU A 49 -6.24 7.70 -2.92
CA GLU A 49 -5.13 8.23 -3.70
C GLU A 49 -5.14 7.69 -5.13
N LEU A 50 -5.42 6.39 -5.30
CA LEU A 50 -5.51 5.79 -6.63
C LEU A 50 -6.64 6.38 -7.45
N GLU A 51 -7.80 6.59 -6.83
CA GLU A 51 -8.95 7.22 -7.49
C GLU A 51 -8.65 8.67 -7.84
N PHE A 52 -7.99 9.39 -6.95
CA PHE A 52 -7.60 10.77 -7.19
C PHE A 52 -6.62 10.88 -8.36
N ALA A 53 -5.66 9.95 -8.44
CA ALA A 53 -4.73 9.92 -9.58
C ALA A 53 -5.49 9.77 -10.91
N ALA A 54 -6.49 8.91 -10.94
CA ALA A 54 -7.32 8.73 -12.13
C ALA A 54 -8.09 10.02 -12.47
N GLU A 55 -8.64 10.69 -11.47
CA GLU A 55 -9.34 11.96 -11.66
C GLU A 55 -8.41 13.08 -12.15
N CYS A 56 -7.14 13.04 -11.76
CA CYS A 56 -6.14 14.01 -12.20
C CYS A 56 -5.68 13.82 -13.65
N GLY A 57 -6.12 12.75 -14.31
CA GLY A 57 -5.83 12.54 -15.71
C GLY A 57 -4.65 11.63 -16.01
N PHE A 58 -4.18 10.85 -15.04
CA PHE A 58 -3.19 9.82 -15.33
C PHE A 58 -3.82 8.76 -16.24
N ASP A 59 -3.03 8.28 -17.20
CA ASP A 59 -3.52 7.30 -18.18
C ASP A 59 -3.78 5.93 -17.56
N ALA A 60 -3.04 5.60 -16.49
CA ALA A 60 -3.18 4.32 -15.80
C ALA A 60 -2.69 4.42 -14.37
N VAL A 61 -3.14 3.49 -13.52
CA VAL A 61 -2.57 3.28 -12.20
C VAL A 61 -1.96 1.89 -12.14
N CYS A 62 -0.88 1.75 -11.37
CA CYS A 62 -0.17 0.49 -11.22
C CYS A 62 -0.10 0.11 -9.76
N VAL A 63 -0.25 -1.17 -9.48
CA VAL A 63 -0.14 -1.73 -8.15
C VAL A 63 0.92 -2.83 -8.13
N ASN A 64 1.30 -3.27 -6.94
CA ASN A 64 2.32 -4.30 -6.78
C ASN A 64 1.75 -5.53 -6.08
N GLU A 65 2.61 -6.52 -5.86
CA GLU A 65 2.23 -7.72 -5.11
C GLU A 65 3.36 -8.11 -4.18
N HIS A 66 3.06 -8.18 -2.87
CA HIS A 66 4.01 -8.61 -1.84
C HIS A 66 3.30 -9.48 -0.83
N HIS A 67 3.96 -10.56 -0.40
CA HIS A 67 3.40 -11.56 0.50
C HIS A 67 4.28 -11.73 1.73
N SER A 68 3.64 -12.16 2.83
CA SER A 68 4.33 -12.52 4.07
C SER A 68 5.22 -11.39 4.60
N ASN A 69 4.74 -10.15 4.44
CA ASN A 69 5.52 -8.97 4.76
C ASN A 69 4.59 -7.88 5.32
N GLY A 70 4.87 -7.46 6.56
CA GLY A 70 4.06 -6.43 7.21
C GLY A 70 4.20 -5.04 6.62
N TYR A 71 5.24 -4.78 5.84
CA TYR A 71 5.46 -3.47 5.23
C TYR A 71 4.65 -3.29 3.94
N GLY A 72 4.59 -4.32 3.11
CA GLY A 72 3.87 -4.24 1.84
C GLY A 72 2.41 -4.64 2.03
N LEU A 73 1.49 -3.71 1.81
CA LEU A 73 0.07 -3.93 2.04
C LEU A 73 -0.68 -4.43 0.80
N MET A 74 0.03 -4.99 -0.18
CA MET A 74 -0.56 -5.42 -1.45
C MET A 74 -0.35 -6.92 -1.70
N PRO A 75 -0.97 -7.81 -0.89
CA PRO A 75 -0.83 -9.25 -1.12
C PRO A 75 -1.66 -9.74 -2.31
N SER A 76 -2.68 -8.99 -2.72
CA SER A 76 -3.56 -9.39 -3.82
C SER A 76 -3.91 -8.18 -4.69
N PRO A 77 -3.10 -7.89 -5.72
CA PRO A 77 -3.35 -6.74 -6.58
C PRO A 77 -4.68 -6.84 -7.34
N ASN A 78 -5.14 -8.06 -7.63
CA ASN A 78 -6.41 -8.25 -8.32
C ASN A 78 -7.60 -7.76 -7.48
N LEU A 79 -7.57 -8.00 -6.16
CA LEU A 79 -8.63 -7.53 -5.27
C LEU A 79 -8.63 -6.00 -5.18
N ILE A 80 -7.46 -5.39 -5.09
CA ILE A 80 -7.34 -3.94 -5.06
C ILE A 80 -7.80 -3.33 -6.37
N ALA A 81 -7.36 -3.90 -7.50
CA ALA A 81 -7.74 -3.39 -8.82
C ALA A 81 -9.25 -3.44 -9.03
N SER A 82 -9.91 -4.51 -8.58
CA SER A 82 -11.36 -4.62 -8.69
C SER A 82 -12.10 -3.69 -7.74
N GLY A 83 -11.45 -3.24 -6.66
CA GLY A 83 -12.04 -2.32 -5.70
C GLY A 83 -11.95 -0.84 -6.10
N ILE A 84 -11.07 -0.51 -7.05
CA ILE A 84 -10.90 0.88 -7.49
C ILE A 84 -12.19 1.35 -8.16
N GLY A 85 -12.71 2.49 -7.69
CA GLY A 85 -13.96 3.03 -8.21
C GLY A 85 -15.20 2.50 -7.52
N ALA A 86 -15.10 1.47 -6.67
CA ALA A 86 -16.19 0.97 -5.87
C ALA A 86 -16.26 1.72 -4.52
N PRO A 87 -17.44 1.77 -3.86
CA PRO A 87 -17.50 2.33 -2.52
C PRO A 87 -16.60 1.57 -1.55
N HIS A 88 -15.84 2.30 -0.72
CA HIS A 88 -14.98 1.71 0.29
C HIS A 88 -15.00 2.53 1.58
N GLN A 89 -14.57 1.91 2.64
CA GLN A 89 -14.56 2.52 3.96
C GLN A 89 -13.15 2.57 4.53
#